data_45701bdfc56a59efaa84a188c8a38ea2
#
_entry.id   45701bdfc56a59efaa84a188c8a38ea2
#
_cell.length_a   1.000
_cell.length_b   1.000
_cell.length_c   1.000
_cell.angle_alpha   90.00
_cell.angle_beta   90.00
_cell.angle_gamma   90.00
#
_symmetry.space_group_name_H-M   'P 1'
#
loop_
_entity.id
_entity.type
_entity.pdbx_description
1 polymer ?
#
loop_
_entity_poly.entity_id
_entity_poly.type
_entity_poly.pdbx_seq_one_letter_code
_entity_poly.pdbx_strand_id
1 'polypeptide(L)'
;ANNCKVRFVREAISELDARLASWQGGNMRNAIPFQAEVVLTLPKENIEALNDLVADWKDEICDEFEGIETTENIEFFAENVETPKMQVPAEIQDNLVDAIYACHDGVLRMAPSMPEIVETSSNLAIVEIGDGKAAIKILARSSHEYYKMYLATMIESCFNMAGMKVEFSGSYMGWNPNPKSDILEHVLKVYKEQNGTDGKVQAVHAGLECSIILSKYPNLDVVSFGPTLLSPHTANERCQISCVAPFWNLVKQLLTEIPAK
;
A
#
# COMPACT_ATOMS: atom_id res chain seq x y z
N ALA A 1 6.62 7.25 4.30
CA ALA A 1 7.11 8.65 4.24
C ALA A 1 5.96 9.67 4.14
N ASN A 2 4.98 9.54 3.20
CA ASN A 2 3.92 10.54 3.05
C ASN A 2 3.12 10.77 4.34
N ASN A 3 2.77 9.72 5.07
CA ASN A 3 2.02 9.82 6.33
C ASN A 3 2.80 10.61 7.40
N CYS A 4 4.09 10.33 7.62
CA CYS A 4 4.91 11.10 8.56
C CYS A 4 5.04 12.56 8.10
N LYS A 5 5.27 12.80 6.80
CA LYS A 5 5.41 14.16 6.26
C LYS A 5 4.14 15.00 6.41
N VAL A 6 2.93 14.44 6.25
CA VAL A 6 1.71 15.23 6.39
C VAL A 6 1.48 15.68 7.83
N ARG A 7 1.82 14.84 8.81
CA ARG A 7 1.75 15.19 10.24
C ARG A 7 2.66 16.38 10.54
N PHE A 8 3.91 16.29 10.14
CA PHE A 8 4.90 17.38 10.27
C PHE A 8 4.44 18.67 9.56
N VAL A 9 3.99 18.58 8.30
CA VAL A 9 3.56 19.75 7.52
C VAL A 9 2.39 20.47 8.18
N ARG A 10 1.41 19.73 8.72
CA ARG A 10 0.29 20.32 9.47
C ARG A 10 0.75 21.12 10.67
N GLU A 11 1.67 20.59 11.43
CA GLU A 11 2.22 21.26 12.61
C GLU A 11 3.04 22.50 12.21
N ALA A 12 3.89 22.40 11.21
CA ALA A 12 4.64 23.54 10.70
C ALA A 12 3.73 24.66 10.17
N ILE A 13 2.60 24.32 9.53
CA ILE A 13 1.60 25.31 9.10
C ILE A 13 0.95 26.00 10.30
N SER A 14 0.53 25.22 11.30
CA SER A 14 -0.24 25.76 12.43
C SER A 14 0.62 26.55 13.42
N GLU A 15 1.87 26.16 13.63
CA GLU A 15 2.74 26.72 14.67
C GLU A 15 3.77 27.71 14.16
N LEU A 16 4.21 27.55 12.90
CA LEU A 16 5.30 28.32 12.33
C LEU A 16 4.89 29.23 11.16
N ASP A 17 3.59 29.34 10.90
CA ASP A 17 3.07 30.12 9.78
C ASP A 17 3.66 29.68 8.43
N ALA A 18 3.94 28.36 8.32
CA ALA A 18 4.56 27.80 7.13
C ALA A 18 3.56 27.71 5.97
N ARG A 19 4.10 27.83 4.76
CA ARG A 19 3.31 27.72 3.51
C ARG A 19 3.90 26.64 2.63
N LEU A 20 3.03 25.74 2.16
CA LEU A 20 3.41 24.67 1.25
C LEU A 20 3.68 25.19 -0.16
N ALA A 21 4.86 24.92 -0.69
CA ALA A 21 5.23 25.24 -2.05
C ALA A 21 5.20 24.01 -2.97
N SER A 22 5.81 22.90 -2.53
CA SER A 22 5.76 21.65 -3.29
C SER A 22 5.84 20.43 -2.36
N TRP A 23 5.40 19.29 -2.90
CA TRP A 23 5.50 17.98 -2.27
C TRP A 23 5.75 16.93 -3.33
N GLN A 24 6.79 16.11 -3.13
CA GLN A 24 7.10 14.95 -3.95
C GLN A 24 7.30 13.75 -3.02
N GLY A 25 6.37 12.81 -3.04
CA GLY A 25 6.41 11.66 -2.15
C GLY A 25 5.94 10.38 -2.84
N GLY A 26 6.80 9.35 -2.82
CA GLY A 26 6.54 8.07 -3.46
C GLY A 26 6.65 8.09 -4.99
N ASN A 27 6.78 6.90 -5.59
CA ASN A 27 6.95 6.74 -7.04
C ASN A 27 6.17 5.56 -7.63
N MET A 28 5.65 4.65 -6.80
CA MET A 28 4.88 3.48 -7.23
C MET A 28 3.61 3.31 -6.40
N ARG A 29 2.47 3.07 -7.03
CA ARG A 29 1.19 2.89 -6.35
C ARG A 29 1.13 1.67 -5.44
N ASN A 30 1.83 0.60 -5.80
CA ASN A 30 1.83 -0.68 -5.08
C ASN A 30 2.98 -0.85 -4.09
N ALA A 31 3.75 0.21 -3.85
CA ALA A 31 4.81 0.23 -2.86
C ALA A 31 4.52 1.29 -1.79
N ILE A 32 4.83 0.97 -0.53
CA ILE A 32 4.81 1.96 0.55
C ILE A 32 5.89 3.01 0.26
N PRO A 33 5.56 4.31 0.25
CA PRO A 33 6.53 5.35 -0.07
C PRO A 33 7.62 5.41 1.00
N PHE A 34 8.86 5.17 0.60
CA PHE A 34 10.03 5.21 1.50
C PHE A 34 10.62 6.61 1.63
N GLN A 35 10.34 7.51 0.69
CA GLN A 35 10.87 8.86 0.64
C GLN A 35 9.77 9.89 0.33
N ALA A 36 9.85 11.05 0.96
CA ALA A 36 9.06 12.22 0.60
C ALA A 36 9.87 13.50 0.86
N GLU A 37 9.78 14.44 -0.07
CA GLU A 37 10.36 15.76 -0.01
C GLU A 37 9.26 16.81 -0.02
N VAL A 38 9.37 17.81 0.85
CA VAL A 38 8.41 18.92 0.94
C VAL A 38 9.17 20.23 0.99
N VAL A 39 8.78 21.19 0.17
CA VAL A 39 9.30 22.55 0.23
C VAL A 39 8.29 23.44 0.92
N LEU A 40 8.73 24.05 2.00
CA LEU A 40 7.97 25.03 2.78
C LEU A 40 8.63 26.41 2.68
N THR A 41 7.83 27.44 2.78
CA THR A 41 8.30 28.79 3.06
C THR A 41 7.73 29.24 4.41
N LEU A 42 8.49 29.99 5.18
CA LEU A 42 8.08 30.46 6.49
C LEU A 42 8.77 31.79 6.81
N PRO A 43 8.27 32.56 7.80
CA PRO A 43 8.94 33.76 8.31
C PRO A 43 10.35 33.44 8.79
N LYS A 44 11.30 34.33 8.54
CA LYS A 44 12.72 34.12 8.91
C LYS A 44 12.93 33.92 10.40
N GLU A 45 12.13 34.61 11.21
CA GLU A 45 12.11 34.46 12.68
C GLU A 45 11.76 33.06 13.15
N ASN A 46 11.09 32.24 12.36
CA ASN A 46 10.65 30.89 12.71
C ASN A 46 11.62 29.80 12.23
N ILE A 47 12.77 30.15 11.64
CA ILE A 47 13.75 29.16 11.12
C ILE A 47 14.34 28.31 12.27
N GLU A 48 14.65 28.92 13.41
CA GLU A 48 15.19 28.20 14.57
C GLU A 48 14.14 27.22 15.12
N ALA A 49 12.91 27.66 15.30
CA ALA A 49 11.79 26.82 15.71
C ALA A 49 11.50 25.68 14.73
N LEU A 50 11.68 25.89 13.41
CA LEU A 50 11.57 24.81 12.42
C LEU A 50 12.66 23.75 12.63
N ASN A 51 13.91 24.15 12.93
CA ASN A 51 14.98 23.19 13.18
C ASN A 51 14.71 22.34 14.44
N ASP A 52 14.18 22.98 15.49
CA ASP A 52 13.77 22.26 16.70
C ASP A 52 12.64 21.29 16.41
N LEU A 53 11.60 21.72 15.68
CA LEU A 53 10.49 20.88 15.26
C LEU A 53 10.96 19.69 14.40
N VAL A 54 11.94 19.88 13.52
CA VAL A 54 12.52 18.80 12.72
C VAL A 54 13.26 17.78 13.59
N ALA A 55 13.97 18.23 14.62
CA ALA A 55 14.66 17.34 15.55
C ALA A 55 13.66 16.51 16.37
N ASP A 56 12.62 17.15 16.91
CA ASP A 56 11.56 16.48 17.68
C ASP A 56 10.84 15.42 16.83
N TRP A 57 10.49 15.76 15.59
CA TRP A 57 9.87 14.82 14.67
C TRP A 57 10.77 13.66 14.26
N LYS A 58 12.08 13.88 14.16
CA LYS A 58 13.03 12.80 13.91
C LYS A 58 13.00 11.77 15.03
N ASP A 59 13.05 12.25 16.29
CA ASP A 59 13.02 11.39 17.46
C ASP A 59 11.68 10.66 17.56
N GLU A 60 10.55 11.33 17.36
CA GLU A 60 9.22 10.71 17.36
C GLU A 60 9.06 9.62 16.29
N ILE A 61 9.57 9.85 15.07
CA ILE A 61 9.55 8.85 14.00
C ILE A 61 10.44 7.66 14.35
N CYS A 62 11.61 7.88 14.94
CA CYS A 62 12.49 6.81 15.39
C CYS A 62 11.82 5.92 16.45
N ASP A 63 11.12 6.53 17.40
CA ASP A 63 10.36 5.81 18.43
C ASP A 63 9.17 5.03 17.84
N GLU A 64 8.42 5.66 16.91
CA GLU A 64 7.27 5.01 16.24
C GLU A 64 7.69 3.74 15.47
N PHE A 65 8.90 3.73 14.91
CA PHE A 65 9.41 2.60 14.12
C PHE A 65 10.38 1.71 14.88
N GLU A 66 10.49 1.85 16.20
CA GLU A 66 11.33 0.99 17.03
C GLU A 66 10.96 -0.49 16.84
N GLY A 67 11.96 -1.34 16.59
CA GLY A 67 11.78 -2.77 16.32
C GLY A 67 11.31 -3.13 14.91
N ILE A 68 10.98 -2.15 14.06
CA ILE A 68 10.63 -2.31 12.65
C ILE A 68 11.80 -1.87 11.77
N GLU A 69 12.40 -0.71 12.10
CA GLU A 69 13.50 -0.10 11.36
C GLU A 69 14.61 0.31 12.33
N THR A 70 15.83 0.48 11.82
CA THR A 70 16.94 1.02 12.62
C THR A 70 16.99 2.53 12.47
N THR A 71 17.35 3.24 13.56
CA THR A 71 17.45 4.71 13.57
C THR A 71 18.41 5.25 12.50
N GLU A 72 19.43 4.46 12.13
CA GLU A 72 20.41 4.80 11.09
C GLU A 72 19.80 4.84 9.69
N ASN A 73 18.70 4.13 9.47
CA ASN A 73 17.98 4.09 8.19
C ASN A 73 16.89 5.16 8.10
N ILE A 74 16.61 5.88 9.20
CA ILE A 74 15.60 6.94 9.26
C ILE A 74 16.28 8.30 9.11
N GLU A 75 16.06 8.91 7.95
CA GLU A 75 16.54 10.25 7.67
C GLU A 75 15.35 11.24 7.72
N PHE A 76 15.43 12.21 8.65
CA PHE A 76 14.49 13.31 8.71
C PHE A 76 15.28 14.59 9.01
N PHE A 77 15.28 15.53 8.07
CA PHE A 77 16.08 16.75 8.14
C PHE A 77 15.45 17.84 7.28
N ALA A 78 15.89 19.10 7.51
CA ALA A 78 15.58 20.25 6.68
C ALA A 78 16.86 20.90 6.16
N GLU A 79 16.79 21.43 4.94
CA GLU A 79 17.86 22.19 4.34
C GLU A 79 17.29 23.43 3.62
N ASN A 80 18.14 24.45 3.47
CA ASN A 80 17.76 25.66 2.74
C ASN A 80 17.82 25.38 1.23
N VAL A 81 16.74 25.70 0.55
CA VAL A 81 16.63 25.60 -0.92
C VAL A 81 16.40 26.98 -1.55
N GLU A 82 16.49 27.06 -2.87
CA GLU A 82 16.11 28.27 -3.60
C GLU A 82 14.64 28.62 -3.32
N THR A 83 14.37 29.91 -3.10
CA THR A 83 13.00 30.37 -2.82
C THR A 83 12.05 29.98 -3.96
N PRO A 84 10.99 29.22 -3.68
CA PRO A 84 10.06 28.78 -4.70
C PRO A 84 9.32 29.95 -5.33
N LYS A 85 9.03 29.85 -6.62
CA LYS A 85 8.27 30.87 -7.36
C LYS A 85 6.78 30.86 -7.09
N MET A 86 6.27 29.74 -6.61
CA MET A 86 4.85 29.51 -6.36
C MET A 86 4.66 28.79 -5.01
N GLN A 87 3.52 29.05 -4.42
CA GLN A 87 3.04 28.35 -3.20
C GLN A 87 1.61 27.88 -3.45
N VAL A 88 1.17 26.90 -2.68
CA VAL A 88 -0.24 26.52 -2.64
C VAL A 88 -1.06 27.72 -2.11
N PRO A 89 -2.14 28.15 -2.80
CA PRO A 89 -2.99 29.24 -2.31
C PRO A 89 -3.48 28.98 -0.87
N ALA A 90 -3.51 30.03 -0.04
CA ALA A 90 -3.84 29.88 1.40
C ALA A 90 -5.21 29.24 1.61
N GLU A 91 -6.18 29.65 0.81
CA GLU A 91 -7.56 29.21 0.90
C GLU A 91 -7.80 27.72 0.62
N ILE A 92 -6.80 27.07 -0.03
CA ILE A 92 -6.90 25.63 -0.34
C ILE A 92 -5.85 24.80 0.41
N GLN A 93 -4.79 25.41 0.94
CA GLN A 93 -3.70 24.73 1.60
C GLN A 93 -4.17 23.81 2.74
N ASP A 94 -4.94 24.39 3.67
CA ASP A 94 -5.39 23.69 4.87
C ASP A 94 -6.29 22.52 4.49
N ASN A 95 -7.26 22.75 3.59
CA ASN A 95 -8.15 21.69 3.11
C ASN A 95 -7.39 20.58 2.39
N LEU A 96 -6.37 20.91 1.58
CA LEU A 96 -5.57 19.95 0.86
C LEU A 96 -4.73 19.09 1.82
N VAL A 97 -4.05 19.72 2.77
CA VAL A 97 -3.18 19.03 3.74
C VAL A 97 -4.04 18.22 4.71
N ASP A 98 -5.17 18.75 5.16
CA ASP A 98 -6.12 18.03 6.00
C ASP A 98 -6.74 16.82 5.29
N ALA A 99 -7.03 16.91 3.99
CA ALA A 99 -7.50 15.77 3.22
C ALA A 99 -6.44 14.67 3.11
N ILE A 100 -5.16 15.03 2.90
CA ILE A 100 -4.06 14.06 2.88
C ILE A 100 -3.91 13.41 4.26
N TYR A 101 -4.03 14.19 5.35
CA TYR A 101 -3.94 13.71 6.72
C TYR A 101 -5.11 12.79 7.11
N ALA A 102 -6.34 13.18 6.76
CA ALA A 102 -7.54 12.43 7.08
C ALA A 102 -7.75 11.20 6.19
N CYS A 103 -7.06 11.15 5.04
CA CYS A 103 -7.15 10.03 4.12
C CYS A 103 -6.67 8.74 4.79
N HIS A 104 -7.51 7.71 4.72
CA HIS A 104 -7.15 6.40 5.24
C HIS A 104 -5.88 5.86 4.56
N ASP A 105 -4.90 5.47 5.35
CA ASP A 105 -3.64 4.83 4.93
C ASP A 105 -3.33 3.65 5.85
N GLY A 106 -3.08 2.47 5.29
CA GLY A 106 -2.82 1.25 6.05
C GLY A 106 -3.99 0.26 6.04
N VAL A 107 -4.08 -0.56 7.09
CA VAL A 107 -5.08 -1.63 7.23
C VAL A 107 -6.41 -1.06 7.73
N LEU A 108 -7.46 -1.25 6.94
CA LEU A 108 -8.83 -0.93 7.35
C LEU A 108 -9.51 -2.11 8.05
N ARG A 109 -9.26 -3.34 7.56
CA ARG A 109 -9.94 -4.53 8.05
C ARG A 109 -9.09 -5.78 7.88
N MET A 110 -9.10 -6.64 8.92
CA MET A 110 -8.58 -8.00 8.86
C MET A 110 -9.66 -8.98 8.39
N ALA A 111 -9.26 -10.09 7.77
CA ALA A 111 -10.21 -11.11 7.31
C ALA A 111 -10.83 -11.88 8.49
N PRO A 112 -12.18 -11.91 8.65
CA PRO A 112 -12.80 -12.56 9.82
C PRO A 112 -12.55 -14.06 9.90
N SER A 113 -12.37 -14.74 8.76
CA SER A 113 -12.09 -16.18 8.70
C SER A 113 -10.61 -16.53 8.90
N MET A 114 -9.71 -15.56 8.77
CA MET A 114 -8.26 -15.68 8.90
C MET A 114 -7.71 -14.37 9.51
N PRO A 115 -7.80 -14.19 10.83
CA PRO A 115 -7.53 -12.92 11.50
C PRO A 115 -6.10 -12.38 11.34
N GLU A 116 -5.16 -13.22 10.93
CA GLU A 116 -3.78 -12.86 10.61
C GLU A 116 -3.61 -12.25 9.19
N ILE A 117 -4.66 -12.28 8.38
CA ILE A 117 -4.62 -11.81 7.00
C ILE A 117 -5.37 -10.50 6.85
N VAL A 118 -4.75 -9.53 6.18
CA VAL A 118 -5.38 -8.27 5.81
C VAL A 118 -6.44 -8.52 4.74
N GLU A 119 -7.68 -8.11 5.00
CA GLU A 119 -8.77 -8.14 4.01
C GLU A 119 -8.80 -6.86 3.17
N THR A 120 -8.73 -5.71 3.84
CA THR A 120 -8.91 -4.41 3.19
C THR A 120 -7.85 -3.43 3.67
N SER A 121 -7.19 -2.76 2.75
CA SER A 121 -6.20 -1.71 3.06
C SER A 121 -6.11 -0.66 1.95
N SER A 122 -5.52 0.48 2.29
CA SER A 122 -5.09 1.50 1.33
C SER A 122 -3.62 1.85 1.51
N ASN A 123 -3.04 2.42 0.48
CA ASN A 123 -1.70 2.96 0.48
C ASN A 123 -1.73 4.36 -0.14
N LEU A 124 -1.46 5.38 0.66
CA LEU A 124 -1.22 6.76 0.21
C LEU A 124 0.13 6.81 -0.50
N ALA A 125 0.16 6.30 -1.71
CA ALA A 125 1.35 5.89 -2.41
C ALA A 125 2.14 7.06 -2.96
N ILE A 126 1.46 8.01 -3.64
CA ILE A 126 2.12 9.12 -4.33
C ILE A 126 1.40 10.42 -3.99
N VAL A 127 2.16 11.41 -3.60
CA VAL A 127 1.72 12.81 -3.43
C VAL A 127 2.62 13.68 -4.30
N GLU A 128 2.05 14.36 -5.26
CA GLU A 128 2.72 15.28 -6.17
C GLU A 128 2.01 16.63 -6.12
N ILE A 129 2.64 17.63 -5.52
CA ILE A 129 2.13 19.00 -5.42
C ILE A 129 3.21 19.95 -5.91
N GLY A 130 2.86 20.87 -6.80
CA GLY A 130 3.77 21.84 -7.38
C GLY A 130 3.25 22.37 -8.70
N ASP A 131 3.82 23.47 -9.19
CA ASP A 131 3.49 24.09 -10.48
C ASP A 131 1.98 24.33 -10.70
N GLY A 132 1.28 24.72 -9.62
CA GLY A 132 -0.17 24.98 -9.66
C GLY A 132 -1.05 23.73 -9.78
N LYS A 133 -0.51 22.55 -9.51
CA LYS A 133 -1.22 21.26 -9.58
C LYS A 133 -1.02 20.46 -8.31
N ALA A 134 -2.02 19.65 -7.98
CA ALA A 134 -1.92 18.62 -6.96
C ALA A 134 -2.47 17.30 -7.52
N ALA A 135 -1.73 16.22 -7.37
CA ALA A 135 -2.13 14.88 -7.73
C ALA A 135 -1.76 13.89 -6.62
N ILE A 136 -2.77 13.17 -6.13
CA ILE A 136 -2.60 12.17 -5.08
C ILE A 136 -3.04 10.82 -5.65
N LYS A 137 -2.18 9.79 -5.55
CA LYS A 137 -2.47 8.47 -6.07
C LYS A 137 -2.49 7.47 -4.92
N ILE A 138 -3.64 6.84 -4.75
CA ILE A 138 -3.91 5.90 -3.67
C ILE A 138 -4.24 4.55 -4.27
N LEU A 139 -3.70 3.49 -3.69
CA LEU A 139 -4.06 2.13 -4.03
C LEU A 139 -4.92 1.53 -2.93
N ALA A 140 -6.20 1.32 -3.20
CA ALA A 140 -7.10 0.57 -2.34
C ALA A 140 -7.16 -0.90 -2.76
N ARG A 141 -7.09 -1.81 -1.81
CA ARG A 141 -7.17 -3.26 -2.03
C ARG A 141 -8.16 -3.90 -1.06
N SER A 142 -8.88 -4.89 -1.53
CA SER A 142 -9.68 -5.77 -0.69
C SER A 142 -9.90 -7.11 -1.38
N SER A 143 -9.92 -8.19 -0.62
CA SER A 143 -10.42 -9.49 -1.10
C SER A 143 -11.95 -9.50 -1.23
N HIS A 144 -12.65 -8.54 -0.61
CA HIS A 144 -14.10 -8.44 -0.59
C HIS A 144 -14.59 -7.19 -1.35
N GLU A 145 -15.40 -7.37 -2.39
CA GLU A 145 -15.83 -6.26 -3.28
C GLU A 145 -16.54 -5.13 -2.55
N TYR A 146 -17.43 -5.47 -1.60
CA TYR A 146 -18.14 -4.46 -0.80
C TYR A 146 -17.17 -3.55 -0.02
N TYR A 147 -16.17 -4.13 0.65
CA TYR A 147 -15.23 -3.35 1.44
C TYR A 147 -14.22 -2.58 0.57
N LYS A 148 -13.92 -3.08 -0.62
CA LYS A 148 -13.15 -2.31 -1.61
C LYS A 148 -13.90 -1.03 -1.99
N MET A 149 -15.17 -1.14 -2.31
CA MET A 149 -16.00 0.03 -2.65
C MET A 149 -16.24 0.93 -1.45
N TYR A 150 -16.45 0.37 -0.26
CA TYR A 150 -16.57 1.16 0.97
C TYR A 150 -15.33 2.03 1.22
N LEU A 151 -14.12 1.43 1.13
CA LEU A 151 -12.86 2.18 1.27
C LEU A 151 -12.70 3.22 0.16
N ALA A 152 -13.00 2.86 -1.09
CA ALA A 152 -12.90 3.77 -2.22
C ALA A 152 -13.80 4.99 -2.06
N THR A 153 -15.07 4.81 -1.66
CA THR A 153 -16.02 5.92 -1.43
C THR A 153 -15.67 6.74 -0.18
N MET A 154 -15.06 6.13 0.83
CA MET A 154 -14.54 6.87 2.00
C MET A 154 -13.41 7.82 1.59
N ILE A 155 -12.46 7.34 0.79
CA ILE A 155 -11.37 8.15 0.23
C ILE A 155 -11.93 9.24 -0.69
N GLU A 156 -12.87 8.90 -1.57
CA GLU A 156 -13.55 9.86 -2.44
C GLU A 156 -14.20 10.98 -1.64
N SER A 157 -14.94 10.64 -0.58
CA SER A 157 -15.60 11.63 0.28
C SER A 157 -14.60 12.55 0.94
N CYS A 158 -13.46 12.03 1.41
CA CYS A 158 -12.39 12.79 2.02
C CYS A 158 -11.87 13.89 1.07
N PHE A 159 -11.50 13.53 -0.15
CA PHE A 159 -10.94 14.48 -1.12
C PHE A 159 -12.01 15.40 -1.74
N ASN A 160 -13.25 14.92 -1.91
CA ASN A 160 -14.35 15.78 -2.37
C ASN A 160 -14.67 16.92 -1.37
N MET A 161 -14.58 16.65 -0.06
CA MET A 161 -14.74 17.70 0.97
C MET A 161 -13.65 18.78 0.86
N ALA A 162 -12.46 18.43 0.40
CA ALA A 162 -11.39 19.37 0.11
C ALA A 162 -11.48 20.04 -1.28
N GLY A 163 -12.56 19.80 -2.03
CA GLY A 163 -12.78 20.38 -3.35
C GLY A 163 -11.97 19.72 -4.47
N MET A 164 -11.37 18.57 -4.23
CA MET A 164 -10.58 17.82 -5.21
C MET A 164 -11.47 16.88 -6.03
N LYS A 165 -11.12 16.69 -7.30
CA LYS A 165 -11.76 15.69 -8.17
C LYS A 165 -11.11 14.32 -7.94
N VAL A 166 -11.94 13.31 -7.73
CA VAL A 166 -11.49 11.92 -7.58
C VAL A 166 -11.86 11.09 -8.81
N GLU A 167 -10.93 10.26 -9.26
CA GLU A 167 -11.12 9.35 -10.39
C GLU A 167 -10.67 7.94 -9.99
N PHE A 168 -11.50 6.95 -10.30
CA PHE A 168 -11.18 5.53 -10.09
C PHE A 168 -10.69 4.90 -11.38
N SER A 169 -9.64 4.08 -11.27
CA SER A 169 -9.07 3.37 -12.42
C SER A 169 -8.45 2.04 -12.02
N GLY A 170 -8.36 1.10 -12.97
CA GLY A 170 -7.65 -0.16 -12.79
C GLY A 170 -8.30 -1.11 -11.77
N SER A 171 -9.60 -0.98 -11.52
CA SER A 171 -10.32 -1.87 -10.59
C SER A 171 -10.45 -3.27 -11.17
N TYR A 172 -10.20 -4.28 -10.34
CA TYR A 172 -10.50 -5.69 -10.59
C TYR A 172 -11.10 -6.30 -9.32
N MET A 173 -11.76 -7.46 -9.46
CA MET A 173 -12.39 -8.14 -8.32
C MET A 173 -11.33 -8.71 -7.37
N GLY A 174 -11.60 -8.65 -6.07
CA GLY A 174 -10.85 -9.39 -5.08
C GLY A 174 -11.10 -10.90 -5.19
N TRP A 175 -10.18 -11.70 -4.68
CA TRP A 175 -10.35 -13.13 -4.55
C TRP A 175 -10.63 -13.49 -3.09
N ASN A 176 -11.90 -13.79 -2.81
CA ASN A 176 -12.32 -14.21 -1.49
C ASN A 176 -11.92 -15.68 -1.29
N PRO A 177 -11.08 -16.01 -0.29
CA PRO A 177 -10.66 -17.38 -0.05
C PRO A 177 -11.86 -18.31 0.21
N ASN A 178 -11.87 -19.49 -0.43
CA ASN A 178 -12.85 -20.52 -0.17
C ASN A 178 -12.21 -21.63 0.70
N PRO A 179 -12.43 -21.64 2.04
CA PRO A 179 -11.87 -22.68 2.90
C PRO A 179 -12.47 -24.08 2.69
N LYS A 180 -13.55 -24.18 1.91
CA LYS A 180 -14.24 -25.45 1.56
C LYS A 180 -14.01 -25.81 0.08
N SER A 181 -12.88 -25.40 -0.48
CA SER A 181 -12.53 -25.70 -1.86
C SER A 181 -12.11 -27.17 -1.99
N ASP A 182 -12.82 -27.93 -2.83
CA ASP A 182 -12.51 -29.33 -3.12
C ASP A 182 -11.15 -29.47 -3.83
N ILE A 183 -10.82 -28.54 -4.73
CA ILE A 183 -9.53 -28.54 -5.42
C ILE A 183 -8.38 -28.19 -4.47
N LEU A 184 -8.60 -27.32 -3.49
CA LEU A 184 -7.60 -27.03 -2.46
C LEU A 184 -7.29 -28.28 -1.63
N GLU A 185 -8.33 -28.96 -1.16
CA GLU A 185 -8.17 -30.21 -0.39
C GLU A 185 -7.38 -31.26 -1.19
N HIS A 186 -7.71 -31.42 -2.47
CA HIS A 186 -7.02 -32.34 -3.36
C HIS A 186 -5.54 -31.96 -3.56
N VAL A 187 -5.25 -30.67 -3.81
CA VAL A 187 -3.86 -30.19 -3.94
C VAL A 187 -3.05 -30.43 -2.66
N LEU A 188 -3.64 -30.16 -1.49
CA LEU A 188 -2.96 -30.38 -0.21
C LEU A 188 -2.65 -31.86 0.03
N LYS A 189 -3.59 -32.74 -0.32
CA LYS A 189 -3.40 -34.19 -0.23
C LYS A 189 -2.21 -34.65 -1.09
N VAL A 190 -2.22 -34.32 -2.39
CA VAL A 190 -1.16 -34.70 -3.32
C VAL A 190 0.19 -34.07 -2.91
N TYR A 191 0.19 -32.83 -2.45
CA TYR A 191 1.40 -32.18 -1.94
C TYR A 191 2.00 -32.95 -0.75
N LYS A 192 1.16 -33.37 0.20
CA LYS A 192 1.60 -34.14 1.37
C LYS A 192 2.15 -35.51 0.98
N GLU A 193 1.51 -36.19 0.02
CA GLU A 193 1.99 -37.49 -0.49
C GLU A 193 3.37 -37.36 -1.15
N GLN A 194 3.63 -36.30 -1.90
CA GLN A 194 4.91 -36.09 -2.58
C GLN A 194 6.03 -35.60 -1.64
N ASN A 195 5.70 -34.75 -0.66
CA ASN A 195 6.71 -34.06 0.14
C ASN A 195 6.82 -34.57 1.58
N GLY A 196 5.89 -35.43 2.04
CA GLY A 196 5.85 -35.94 3.41
C GLY A 196 5.49 -34.89 4.48
N THR A 197 5.12 -33.68 4.07
CA THR A 197 4.78 -32.57 4.95
C THR A 197 3.48 -31.90 4.48
N ASP A 198 2.76 -31.27 5.40
CA ASP A 198 1.55 -30.54 5.06
C ASP A 198 1.86 -29.27 4.24
N GLY A 199 1.05 -29.03 3.23
CA GLY A 199 1.10 -27.80 2.46
C GLY A 199 0.61 -26.61 3.27
N LYS A 200 1.26 -25.46 3.16
CA LYS A 200 0.85 -24.22 3.83
C LYS A 200 -0.13 -23.44 2.97
N VAL A 201 -1.35 -23.27 3.45
CA VAL A 201 -2.35 -22.42 2.81
C VAL A 201 -2.13 -20.99 3.23
N GLN A 202 -2.07 -20.09 2.25
CA GLN A 202 -1.95 -18.65 2.48
C GLN A 202 -2.98 -17.92 1.62
N ALA A 203 -3.59 -16.91 2.16
CA ALA A 203 -4.30 -15.92 1.38
C ALA A 203 -3.38 -14.70 1.18
N VAL A 204 -3.40 -14.14 -0.01
CA VAL A 204 -2.63 -12.94 -0.31
C VAL A 204 -3.57 -11.75 -0.49
N HIS A 205 -3.18 -10.63 0.09
CA HIS A 205 -3.87 -9.36 -0.05
C HIS A 205 -3.47 -8.68 -1.38
N ALA A 206 -3.69 -9.40 -2.48
CA ALA A 206 -3.36 -8.95 -3.82
C ALA A 206 -4.37 -9.51 -4.83
N GLY A 207 -4.48 -8.87 -6.00
CA GLY A 207 -5.17 -9.46 -7.12
C GLY A 207 -4.31 -10.54 -7.75
N LEU A 208 -4.93 -11.69 -7.95
CA LEU A 208 -4.36 -12.80 -8.70
C LEU A 208 -5.21 -13.04 -9.94
N GLU A 209 -4.65 -13.70 -10.93
CA GLU A 209 -5.35 -14.07 -12.16
C GLU A 209 -6.63 -14.87 -11.89
N CYS A 210 -6.64 -15.65 -10.81
CA CYS A 210 -7.82 -16.40 -10.36
C CYS A 210 -9.03 -15.50 -10.11
N SER A 211 -8.84 -14.28 -9.57
CA SER A 211 -9.95 -13.35 -9.35
C SER A 211 -10.57 -12.87 -10.66
N ILE A 212 -9.77 -12.67 -11.69
CA ILE A 212 -10.22 -12.27 -13.02
C ILE A 212 -10.99 -13.42 -13.68
N ILE A 213 -10.51 -14.65 -13.56
CA ILE A 213 -11.18 -15.86 -14.06
C ILE A 213 -12.53 -16.03 -13.35
N LEU A 214 -12.55 -15.94 -12.02
CA LEU A 214 -13.78 -16.05 -11.23
C LEU A 214 -14.81 -14.96 -11.55
N SER A 215 -14.36 -13.76 -11.93
CA SER A 215 -15.28 -12.71 -12.37
C SER A 215 -16.11 -13.09 -13.61
N LYS A 216 -15.59 -13.99 -14.44
CA LYS A 216 -16.25 -14.50 -15.65
C LYS A 216 -16.93 -15.85 -15.42
N TYR A 217 -16.37 -16.65 -14.53
CA TYR A 217 -16.81 -18.01 -14.23
C TYR A 217 -16.96 -18.18 -12.70
N PRO A 218 -18.00 -17.59 -12.09
CA PRO A 218 -18.12 -17.52 -10.62
C PRO A 218 -18.32 -18.88 -9.93
N ASN A 219 -18.65 -19.91 -10.69
CA ASN A 219 -18.86 -21.28 -10.18
C ASN A 219 -17.61 -22.16 -10.27
N LEU A 220 -16.48 -21.63 -10.75
CA LEU A 220 -15.23 -22.38 -10.74
C LEU A 220 -14.68 -22.45 -9.32
N ASP A 221 -14.17 -23.62 -8.97
CA ASP A 221 -13.30 -23.77 -7.80
C ASP A 221 -11.84 -23.62 -8.26
N VAL A 222 -11.10 -22.72 -7.62
CA VAL A 222 -9.76 -22.33 -8.07
C VAL A 222 -8.77 -22.29 -6.92
N VAL A 223 -7.53 -22.67 -7.22
CA VAL A 223 -6.38 -22.58 -6.31
C VAL A 223 -5.18 -22.06 -7.07
N SER A 224 -4.35 -21.24 -6.42
CA SER A 224 -3.11 -20.73 -6.97
C SER A 224 -1.93 -21.33 -6.23
N PHE A 225 -0.99 -21.89 -6.95
CA PHE A 225 0.27 -22.41 -6.40
C PHE A 225 1.35 -22.34 -7.48
N GLY A 226 2.62 -22.32 -7.05
CA GLY A 226 3.74 -22.19 -7.98
C GLY A 226 5.07 -22.59 -7.33
N PRO A 227 6.17 -22.57 -8.13
CA PRO A 227 7.50 -22.74 -7.62
C PRO A 227 7.88 -21.57 -6.69
N THR A 228 8.91 -21.76 -5.86
CA THR A 228 9.39 -20.72 -4.97
C THR A 228 10.02 -19.57 -5.76
N LEU A 229 9.42 -18.40 -5.65
CA LEU A 229 9.91 -17.13 -6.18
C LEU A 229 10.48 -16.28 -5.04
N LEU A 230 11.59 -15.60 -5.30
CA LEU A 230 12.21 -14.64 -4.39
C LEU A 230 12.21 -13.26 -5.04
N SER A 231 11.91 -12.23 -4.25
CA SER A 231 11.85 -10.84 -4.68
C SER A 231 10.96 -10.61 -5.91
N PRO A 232 9.70 -11.10 -5.93
CA PRO A 232 8.80 -10.91 -7.08
C PRO A 232 8.59 -9.42 -7.37
N HIS A 233 8.38 -9.11 -8.65
CA HIS A 233 8.17 -7.74 -9.16
C HIS A 233 9.36 -6.78 -8.99
N THR A 234 10.58 -7.31 -8.83
CA THR A 234 11.80 -6.51 -8.76
C THR A 234 12.81 -6.95 -9.83
N ALA A 235 13.82 -6.12 -10.08
CA ALA A 235 14.95 -6.49 -10.96
C ALA A 235 15.75 -7.70 -10.43
N ASN A 236 15.59 -8.06 -9.17
CA ASN A 236 16.24 -9.19 -8.51
C ASN A 236 15.33 -10.42 -8.39
N GLU A 237 14.23 -10.47 -9.13
CA GLU A 237 13.32 -11.61 -9.11
C GLU A 237 14.05 -12.90 -9.53
N ARG A 238 13.89 -13.95 -8.73
CA ARG A 238 14.58 -15.24 -8.92
C ARG A 238 13.63 -16.40 -8.63
N CYS A 239 13.71 -17.45 -9.46
CA CYS A 239 13.09 -18.74 -9.19
C CYS A 239 14.12 -19.71 -8.59
N GLN A 240 13.75 -20.41 -7.53
CA GLN A 240 14.58 -21.46 -6.96
C GLN A 240 14.58 -22.69 -7.88
N ILE A 241 15.68 -22.96 -8.54
CA ILE A 241 15.79 -24.04 -9.54
C ILE A 241 15.41 -25.41 -8.97
N SER A 242 15.82 -25.72 -7.72
CA SER A 242 15.57 -27.02 -7.09
C SER A 242 14.07 -27.32 -6.84
N CYS A 243 13.19 -26.32 -6.82
CA CYS A 243 11.76 -26.53 -6.63
C CYS A 243 10.97 -26.71 -7.93
N VAL A 244 11.59 -26.47 -9.11
CA VAL A 244 10.89 -26.54 -10.40
C VAL A 244 10.45 -27.97 -10.74
N ALA A 245 11.34 -28.95 -10.59
CA ALA A 245 11.01 -30.35 -10.87
C ALA A 245 9.96 -30.93 -9.89
N PRO A 246 10.03 -30.71 -8.57
CA PRO A 246 8.96 -31.08 -7.64
C PRO A 246 7.63 -30.42 -7.99
N PHE A 247 7.64 -29.12 -8.29
CA PHE A 247 6.44 -28.40 -8.72
C PHE A 247 5.83 -29.02 -9.98
N TRP A 248 6.63 -29.31 -11.00
CA TRP A 248 6.15 -29.94 -12.23
C TRP A 248 5.55 -31.34 -11.99
N ASN A 249 6.15 -32.13 -11.10
CA ASN A 249 5.61 -33.43 -10.70
C ASN A 249 4.24 -33.28 -10.00
N LEU A 250 4.08 -32.30 -9.12
CA LEU A 250 2.82 -31.97 -8.48
C LEU A 250 1.75 -31.65 -9.53
N VAL A 251 2.04 -30.77 -10.49
CA VAL A 251 1.12 -30.42 -11.58
C VAL A 251 0.69 -31.65 -12.38
N LYS A 252 1.65 -32.52 -12.77
CA LYS A 252 1.34 -33.74 -13.52
C LYS A 252 0.44 -34.68 -12.74
N GLN A 253 0.71 -34.90 -11.47
CA GLN A 253 -0.10 -35.79 -10.62
C GLN A 253 -1.52 -35.24 -10.47
N LEU A 254 -1.66 -33.95 -10.15
CA LEU A 254 -2.96 -33.30 -10.04
C LEU A 254 -3.79 -33.44 -11.32
N LEU A 255 -3.20 -33.18 -12.49
CA LEU A 255 -3.91 -33.32 -13.77
C LEU A 255 -4.30 -34.77 -14.09
N THR A 256 -3.59 -35.75 -13.56
CA THR A 256 -3.89 -37.17 -13.73
C THR A 256 -5.01 -37.66 -12.80
N GLU A 257 -5.06 -37.08 -11.59
CA GLU A 257 -5.97 -37.54 -10.53
C GLU A 257 -7.28 -36.73 -10.44
N ILE A 258 -7.37 -35.56 -11.13
CA ILE A 258 -8.60 -34.80 -11.17
C ILE A 258 -9.69 -35.65 -11.85
N PRO A 259 -10.80 -35.95 -11.11
CA PRO A 259 -11.88 -36.73 -11.68
C PRO A 259 -12.52 -36.05 -12.88
N ALA A 260 -12.72 -36.77 -13.96
CA ALA A 260 -13.55 -36.31 -15.07
C ALA A 260 -14.97 -36.07 -14.55
N LYS A 261 -15.52 -34.90 -14.81
CA LYS A 261 -16.93 -34.60 -14.52
C LYS A 261 -17.85 -35.30 -15.53
#